data_3593d4f10146bad589fccc141c891e16
#
_entry.id   3593d4f10146bad589fccc141c891e16
#
_cell.length_a   1.000
_cell.length_b   1.000
_cell.length_c   1.000
_cell.angle_alpha   90.00
_cell.angle_beta   90.00
_cell.angle_gamma   90.00
#
_symmetry.space_group_name_H-M   'P 1'
#
loop_
_entity.id
_entity.type
_entity.pdbx_description
1 polymer ?
#
loop_
_entity_poly.entity_id
_entity_poly.type
_entity_poly.pdbx_seq_one_letter_code
_entity_poly.pdbx_strand_id
1 'polypeptide(L)'
;IIGNLPVTVPDEECGRYINDAAIVMKAKMILFARDESRYAEALNDMRQIINSKRYDLLPDFSRIWLQEGEFCQESIMEFVYTEKANSNDWGGYINGVCNNLPTWCSGRGIVDPRSAEEGGLGDGWGQATVKRNVYDWYEEGDTRREGTFIDYAVEAQKVRDLGYEVDFHVDDNQMSFDGFGNYKYHARKGYTSATSYLNYNNNFRFLRFADVLLLGTELDIRANGTASAEGQGWYSRIRKRAFGDDNHTPDLTKMNKQEALDVIFNERGLEFAYELHRWIDLMRFDKGAEILGEKGWTEKYRYMPISQMDLDEADGNLTQNPGWSK
;
A
#
# COMPACT_ATOMS: atom_id res chain seq x y z
N ILE A 1 3.10 18.62 18.34
CA ILE A 1 4.14 18.23 17.35
C ILE A 1 3.75 18.71 15.95
N ILE A 2 2.51 18.47 15.48
CA ILE A 2 2.04 18.78 14.13
C ILE A 2 2.40 20.23 13.73
N GLY A 3 2.07 21.23 14.54
CA GLY A 3 2.37 22.66 14.24
C GLY A 3 3.86 23.04 14.20
N ASN A 4 4.76 22.13 14.57
CA ASN A 4 6.21 22.37 14.59
C ASN A 4 6.94 21.72 13.41
N LEU A 5 6.24 20.92 12.59
CA LEU A 5 6.83 20.30 11.40
C LEU A 5 6.75 21.24 10.20
N PRO A 6 7.73 21.22 9.30
CA PRO A 6 7.68 22.00 8.07
C PRO A 6 6.50 21.55 7.19
N VAL A 7 5.93 22.47 6.44
CA VAL A 7 4.88 22.15 5.46
C VAL A 7 5.47 21.49 4.20
N THR A 8 6.64 21.95 3.79
CA THR A 8 7.42 21.39 2.69
C THR A 8 8.90 21.34 3.09
N VAL A 9 9.68 20.53 2.43
CA VAL A 9 11.12 20.43 2.56
C VAL A 9 11.77 20.65 1.19
N PRO A 10 13.05 21.12 1.14
CA PRO A 10 13.82 21.15 -0.11
C PRO A 10 13.99 19.74 -0.71
N ASP A 11 14.22 19.65 -2.02
CA ASP A 11 14.38 18.38 -2.73
C ASP A 11 15.49 17.50 -2.15
N GLU A 12 16.61 18.10 -1.69
CA GLU A 12 17.71 17.41 -1.05
C GLU A 12 17.37 16.84 0.34
N GLU A 13 16.25 17.24 0.92
CA GLU A 13 15.74 16.76 2.21
C GLU A 13 14.49 15.90 2.08
N CYS A 14 14.14 15.47 0.87
CA CYS A 14 13.02 14.56 0.64
C CYS A 14 13.12 13.31 1.52
N GLY A 15 11.98 12.86 2.05
CA GLY A 15 11.90 11.76 3.03
C GLY A 15 11.87 12.23 4.49
N ARG A 16 12.09 13.51 4.79
CA ARG A 16 11.87 14.08 6.13
C ARG A 16 10.37 14.16 6.45
N TYR A 17 10.08 14.07 7.75
CA TYR A 17 8.71 14.23 8.23
C TYR A 17 8.21 15.66 7.99
N ILE A 18 7.06 15.76 7.34
CA ILE A 18 6.35 17.02 7.08
C ILE A 18 5.03 17.07 7.84
N ASN A 19 4.47 18.27 7.96
CA ASN A 19 3.22 18.50 8.67
C ASN A 19 2.06 17.64 8.13
N ASP A 20 1.90 17.56 6.82
CA ASP A 20 0.81 16.81 6.21
C ASP A 20 0.90 15.31 6.50
N ALA A 21 2.11 14.73 6.53
CA ALA A 21 2.29 13.33 6.92
C ALA A 21 1.81 13.06 8.36
N ALA A 22 2.14 13.95 9.29
CA ALA A 22 1.68 13.85 10.67
C ALA A 22 0.16 14.03 10.82
N ILE A 23 -0.44 14.90 10.01
CA ILE A 23 -1.90 15.11 9.95
C ILE A 23 -2.60 13.83 9.45
N VAL A 24 -2.11 13.23 8.37
CA VAL A 24 -2.67 11.97 7.84
C VAL A 24 -2.56 10.86 8.87
N MET A 25 -1.42 10.73 9.56
CA MET A 25 -1.25 9.74 10.63
C MET A 25 -2.21 9.99 11.79
N LYS A 26 -2.45 11.26 12.19
CA LYS A 26 -3.47 11.61 13.20
C LYS A 26 -4.85 11.12 12.78
N ALA A 27 -5.26 11.37 11.55
CA ALA A 27 -6.56 10.91 11.03
C ALA A 27 -6.67 9.36 11.05
N LYS A 28 -5.63 8.65 10.64
CA LYS A 28 -5.57 7.18 10.71
C LYS A 28 -5.71 6.68 12.17
N MET A 29 -5.08 7.33 13.12
CA MET A 29 -5.19 6.97 14.55
C MET A 29 -6.59 7.22 15.10
N ILE A 30 -7.22 8.35 14.76
CA ILE A 30 -8.61 8.69 15.15
C ILE A 30 -9.58 7.63 14.61
N LEU A 31 -9.44 7.25 13.33
CA LEU A 31 -10.26 6.22 12.71
C LEU A 31 -10.01 4.83 13.32
N PHE A 32 -8.77 4.47 13.60
CA PHE A 32 -8.45 3.18 14.24
C PHE A 32 -8.98 3.08 15.65
N ALA A 33 -8.86 4.16 16.44
CA ALA A 33 -9.41 4.28 17.78
C ALA A 33 -10.95 4.40 17.79
N ARG A 34 -11.58 4.67 16.63
CA ARG A 34 -13.01 4.94 16.50
C ARG A 34 -13.48 6.10 17.37
N ASP A 35 -12.63 7.11 17.50
CA ASP A 35 -12.94 8.32 18.26
C ASP A 35 -13.88 9.21 17.46
N GLU A 36 -15.19 8.89 17.53
CA GLU A 36 -16.24 9.59 16.78
C GLU A 36 -16.31 11.08 17.11
N SER A 37 -15.92 11.46 18.34
CA SER A 37 -15.93 12.87 18.77
C SER A 37 -14.96 13.73 17.96
N ARG A 38 -13.98 13.11 17.29
CA ARG A 38 -12.93 13.77 16.51
C ARG A 38 -13.06 13.58 15.00
N TYR A 39 -14.09 12.90 14.50
CA TYR A 39 -14.25 12.68 13.05
C TYR A 39 -14.37 14.00 12.27
N ALA A 40 -15.10 14.97 12.80
CA ALA A 40 -15.23 16.29 12.16
C ALA A 40 -13.88 17.05 12.12
N GLU A 41 -13.06 16.95 13.16
CA GLU A 41 -11.70 17.50 13.19
C GLU A 41 -10.85 16.87 12.09
N ALA A 42 -10.79 15.54 12.06
CA ALA A 42 -9.98 14.80 11.09
C ALA A 42 -10.47 15.03 9.64
N LEU A 43 -11.78 15.13 9.42
CA LEU A 43 -12.35 15.49 8.11
C LEU A 43 -11.86 16.88 7.65
N ASN A 44 -11.87 17.86 8.55
CA ASN A 44 -11.38 19.20 8.23
C ASN A 44 -9.88 19.21 7.90
N ASP A 45 -9.09 18.39 8.58
CA ASP A 45 -7.66 18.21 8.28
C ASP A 45 -7.45 17.63 6.86
N MET A 46 -8.21 16.59 6.48
CA MET A 46 -8.13 16.03 5.12
C MET A 46 -8.53 17.06 4.08
N ARG A 47 -9.61 17.82 4.34
CA ARG A 47 -10.07 18.91 3.47
C ARG A 47 -8.98 19.96 3.27
N GLN A 48 -8.25 20.35 4.30
CA GLN A 48 -7.15 21.31 4.18
C GLN A 48 -6.03 20.80 3.27
N ILE A 49 -5.63 19.52 3.41
CA ILE A 49 -4.60 18.93 2.56
C ILE A 49 -5.08 18.88 1.10
N ILE A 50 -6.32 18.42 0.85
CA ILE A 50 -6.90 18.31 -0.50
C ILE A 50 -6.97 19.68 -1.16
N ASN A 51 -7.46 20.69 -0.43
CA ASN A 51 -7.64 22.05 -0.96
C ASN A 51 -6.31 22.82 -1.10
N SER A 52 -5.24 22.36 -0.49
CA SER A 52 -3.92 22.98 -0.60
C SER A 52 -3.33 22.92 -2.01
N LYS A 53 -3.78 21.96 -2.82
CA LYS A 53 -3.29 21.68 -4.18
C LYS A 53 -1.80 21.37 -4.25
N ARG A 54 -1.17 20.99 -3.13
CA ARG A 54 0.23 20.54 -3.11
C ARG A 54 0.40 19.15 -3.71
N TYR A 55 -0.67 18.37 -3.70
CA TYR A 55 -0.67 16.98 -4.16
C TYR A 55 -1.73 16.75 -5.21
N ASP A 56 -1.49 15.78 -6.08
CA ASP A 56 -2.49 15.25 -7.01
C ASP A 56 -2.23 13.78 -7.28
N LEU A 57 -3.24 13.07 -7.82
CA LEU A 57 -3.07 11.71 -8.26
C LEU A 57 -2.13 11.67 -9.47
N LEU A 58 -1.22 10.70 -9.48
CA LEU A 58 -0.44 10.43 -10.68
C LEU A 58 -1.35 9.76 -11.72
N PRO A 59 -1.47 10.31 -12.94
CA PRO A 59 -2.42 9.78 -13.94
C PRO A 59 -2.18 8.30 -14.28
N ASP A 60 -0.93 7.90 -14.43
CA ASP A 60 -0.54 6.52 -14.63
C ASP A 60 -0.17 5.87 -13.29
N PHE A 61 -1.09 5.03 -12.79
CA PHE A 61 -0.92 4.35 -11.51
C PHE A 61 0.31 3.45 -11.47
N SER A 62 0.68 2.83 -12.59
CA SER A 62 1.82 1.90 -12.63
C SER A 62 3.15 2.60 -12.36
N ARG A 63 3.27 3.87 -12.74
CA ARG A 63 4.51 4.65 -12.59
C ARG A 63 4.81 5.07 -11.16
N ILE A 64 3.83 5.06 -10.26
CA ILE A 64 4.05 5.33 -8.83
C ILE A 64 5.14 4.42 -8.25
N TRP A 65 5.23 3.20 -8.74
CA TRP A 65 6.05 2.12 -8.18
C TRP A 65 7.47 2.03 -8.75
N LEU A 66 7.76 2.83 -9.76
CA LEU A 66 9.07 2.91 -10.37
C LEU A 66 9.94 3.96 -9.66
N GLN A 67 11.26 3.92 -9.84
CA GLN A 67 12.16 4.94 -9.29
C GLN A 67 11.81 6.35 -9.77
N GLU A 68 11.40 6.49 -11.03
CA GLU A 68 10.94 7.77 -11.58
C GLU A 68 9.66 8.31 -10.96
N GLY A 69 8.91 7.46 -10.24
CA GLY A 69 7.73 7.84 -9.47
C GLY A 69 8.01 8.18 -8.01
N GLU A 70 9.28 8.12 -7.58
CA GLU A 70 9.67 8.54 -6.24
C GLU A 70 9.47 10.03 -6.06
N PHE A 71 8.92 10.41 -4.90
CA PHE A 71 8.58 11.79 -4.57
C PHE A 71 7.71 12.51 -5.62
N CYS A 72 6.92 11.73 -6.40
CA CYS A 72 6.00 12.33 -7.37
C CYS A 72 4.91 13.16 -6.69
N GLN A 73 4.09 13.85 -7.49
CA GLN A 73 2.98 14.69 -7.00
C GLN A 73 1.97 13.98 -6.10
N GLU A 74 1.94 12.64 -6.10
CA GLU A 74 1.06 11.85 -5.24
C GLU A 74 1.73 11.50 -3.90
N SER A 75 3.04 11.60 -3.79
CA SER A 75 3.79 11.23 -2.58
C SER A 75 3.62 12.25 -1.46
N ILE A 76 3.26 11.78 -0.26
CA ILE A 76 3.24 12.59 0.96
C ILE A 76 4.40 12.18 1.87
N MET A 77 4.68 10.89 1.94
CA MET A 77 5.80 10.37 2.72
C MET A 77 6.29 9.05 2.14
N GLU A 78 7.58 8.96 1.97
CA GLU A 78 8.28 7.75 1.55
C GLU A 78 9.38 7.39 2.57
N PHE A 79 9.57 6.10 2.78
CA PHE A 79 10.79 5.62 3.42
C PHE A 79 11.86 5.48 2.36
N VAL A 80 12.94 6.23 2.57
CA VAL A 80 14.05 6.32 1.63
C VAL A 80 15.05 5.21 1.90
N TYR A 81 15.45 4.53 0.85
CA TYR A 81 16.42 3.43 0.91
C TYR A 81 17.62 3.68 0.01
N THR A 82 18.71 2.99 0.29
CA THR A 82 19.94 3.07 -0.50
C THR A 82 20.57 1.69 -0.65
N GLU A 83 21.13 1.44 -1.82
CA GLU A 83 21.93 0.23 -2.09
C GLU A 83 23.39 0.36 -1.58
N LYS A 84 23.82 1.57 -1.19
CA LYS A 84 25.25 1.90 -0.97
C LYS A 84 25.83 1.31 0.30
N ALA A 85 25.01 0.90 1.26
CA ALA A 85 25.47 0.37 2.52
C ALA A 85 25.59 -1.15 2.45
N ASN A 86 26.80 -1.68 2.17
CA ASN A 86 27.10 -3.11 2.15
C ASN A 86 26.23 -3.91 1.17
N SER A 87 26.21 -3.48 -0.08
CA SER A 87 25.31 -3.99 -1.12
C SER A 87 25.36 -5.49 -1.39
N ASN A 88 26.38 -6.19 -0.93
CA ASN A 88 26.59 -7.62 -1.21
C ASN A 88 26.44 -8.53 0.01
N ASP A 89 26.00 -8.02 1.15
CA ASP A 89 25.85 -8.81 2.36
C ASP A 89 24.52 -8.56 3.09
N TRP A 90 24.30 -9.36 4.10
CA TRP A 90 23.16 -9.25 5.02
C TRP A 90 23.20 -8.00 5.91
N GLY A 91 24.30 -7.27 5.93
CA GLY A 91 24.45 -6.06 6.75
C GLY A 91 23.47 -4.97 6.35
N GLY A 92 23.26 -4.72 5.07
CA GLY A 92 22.25 -3.79 4.58
C GLY A 92 20.83 -4.21 4.94
N TYR A 93 20.56 -5.51 4.90
CA TYR A 93 19.30 -6.11 5.34
C TYR A 93 19.06 -5.88 6.84
N ILE A 94 20.02 -6.24 7.67
CA ILE A 94 19.91 -6.17 9.14
C ILE A 94 19.77 -4.72 9.61
N ASN A 95 20.48 -3.79 8.99
CA ASN A 95 20.50 -2.39 9.39
C ASN A 95 19.31 -1.58 8.85
N GLY A 96 18.45 -2.16 8.02
CA GLY A 96 17.24 -1.51 7.50
C GLY A 96 17.50 -0.31 6.57
N VAL A 97 18.69 -0.21 5.99
CA VAL A 97 19.05 0.89 5.07
C VAL A 97 18.68 0.62 3.62
N CYS A 98 18.34 -0.64 3.30
CA CYS A 98 17.94 -1.09 1.99
C CYS A 98 16.51 -1.61 2.01
N ASN A 99 15.80 -1.48 0.89
CA ASN A 99 14.48 -2.05 0.74
C ASN A 99 14.58 -3.54 0.40
N ASN A 100 13.96 -4.38 1.22
CA ASN A 100 13.94 -5.82 0.99
C ASN A 100 12.55 -6.34 0.56
N LEU A 101 11.55 -5.48 0.45
CA LEU A 101 10.24 -5.87 -0.09
C LEU A 101 10.35 -6.51 -1.48
N PRO A 102 11.18 -6.00 -2.42
CA PRO A 102 11.33 -6.65 -3.73
C PRO A 102 11.75 -8.11 -3.62
N THR A 103 12.67 -8.43 -2.71
CA THR A 103 13.09 -9.81 -2.45
C THR A 103 11.93 -10.71 -1.99
N TRP A 104 11.07 -10.21 -1.10
CA TRP A 104 9.95 -10.96 -0.56
C TRP A 104 8.76 -11.09 -1.52
N CYS A 105 8.52 -10.02 -2.31
CA CYS A 105 7.34 -9.89 -3.17
C CYS A 105 7.51 -10.55 -4.54
N SER A 106 8.74 -10.75 -5.00
CA SER A 106 9.00 -11.32 -6.34
C SER A 106 8.96 -12.82 -6.33
N GLY A 107 8.53 -13.39 -7.42
CA GLY A 107 8.58 -14.84 -7.64
C GLY A 107 10.02 -15.36 -7.56
N ARG A 108 10.19 -16.61 -7.16
CA ARG A 108 11.47 -17.29 -7.11
C ARG A 108 11.70 -18.06 -8.42
N GLY A 109 12.90 -17.97 -8.95
CA GLY A 109 13.25 -18.63 -10.20
C GLY A 109 12.96 -17.77 -11.45
N ILE A 110 12.67 -16.48 -11.27
CA ILE A 110 12.46 -15.55 -12.39
C ILE A 110 13.78 -15.30 -13.11
N VAL A 111 13.86 -15.72 -14.38
CA VAL A 111 14.99 -15.45 -15.27
C VAL A 111 14.49 -14.58 -16.43
N ASP A 112 14.66 -13.28 -16.31
CA ASP A 112 14.30 -12.31 -17.34
C ASP A 112 15.55 -11.96 -18.17
N PRO A 113 15.57 -12.17 -19.49
CA PRO A 113 16.72 -11.86 -20.33
C PRO A 113 16.90 -10.35 -20.58
N ARG A 114 15.87 -9.53 -20.37
CA ARG A 114 15.92 -8.08 -20.59
C ARG A 114 16.95 -7.40 -19.69
N SER A 115 17.52 -6.30 -20.17
CA SER A 115 18.37 -5.41 -19.37
C SER A 115 17.56 -4.56 -18.39
N ALA A 116 18.25 -3.75 -17.58
CA ALA A 116 17.60 -2.76 -16.71
C ALA A 116 16.85 -1.68 -17.52
N GLU A 117 17.44 -1.22 -18.60
CA GLU A 117 16.88 -0.20 -19.51
C GLU A 117 15.63 -0.71 -20.25
N GLU A 118 15.54 -2.02 -20.47
CA GLU A 118 14.37 -2.69 -21.06
C GLU A 118 13.30 -3.05 -20.02
N GLY A 119 13.51 -2.69 -18.76
CA GLY A 119 12.57 -2.99 -17.67
C GLY A 119 12.60 -4.44 -17.19
N GLY A 120 13.76 -5.09 -17.29
CA GLY A 120 13.94 -6.48 -16.86
C GLY A 120 13.61 -6.71 -15.40
N LEU A 121 12.92 -7.82 -15.13
CA LEU A 121 12.55 -8.25 -13.79
C LEU A 121 13.71 -8.95 -13.09
N GLY A 122 13.79 -8.79 -11.79
CA GLY A 122 14.69 -9.51 -10.90
C GLY A 122 13.99 -10.71 -10.25
N ASP A 123 14.80 -11.63 -9.76
CA ASP A 123 14.35 -12.77 -8.97
C ASP A 123 14.08 -12.38 -7.51
N GLY A 124 13.36 -13.23 -6.78
CA GLY A 124 13.05 -13.05 -5.37
C GLY A 124 12.90 -14.35 -4.61
N TRP A 125 12.22 -14.31 -3.46
CA TRP A 125 12.02 -15.48 -2.60
C TRP A 125 10.61 -16.06 -2.63
N GLY A 126 9.67 -15.41 -3.33
CA GLY A 126 8.31 -15.92 -3.55
C GLY A 126 7.45 -16.01 -2.28
N GLN A 127 7.67 -15.15 -1.29
CA GLN A 127 6.96 -15.26 -0.01
C GLN A 127 5.64 -14.50 0.01
N ALA A 128 5.49 -13.47 -0.81
CA ALA A 128 4.26 -12.68 -0.93
C ALA A 128 3.64 -12.87 -2.32
N THR A 129 3.21 -14.10 -2.61
CA THR A 129 2.57 -14.46 -3.88
C THR A 129 1.18 -13.86 -4.01
N VAL A 130 0.77 -13.58 -5.22
CA VAL A 130 -0.56 -13.08 -5.57
C VAL A 130 -1.50 -14.24 -5.82
N LYS A 131 -2.67 -14.21 -5.18
CA LYS A 131 -3.74 -15.18 -5.40
C LYS A 131 -4.64 -14.75 -6.56
N ARG A 132 -5.08 -15.72 -7.36
CA ARG A 132 -6.00 -15.48 -8.48
C ARG A 132 -7.24 -14.71 -8.06
N ASN A 133 -7.87 -15.05 -6.95
CA ASN A 133 -9.07 -14.38 -6.48
C ASN A 133 -8.83 -12.90 -6.10
N VAL A 134 -7.60 -12.50 -5.78
CA VAL A 134 -7.24 -11.09 -5.54
C VAL A 134 -7.03 -10.37 -6.87
N TYR A 135 -6.42 -11.03 -7.85
CA TYR A 135 -6.30 -10.53 -9.21
C TYR A 135 -7.68 -10.32 -9.86
N ASP A 136 -8.57 -11.31 -9.74
CA ASP A 136 -9.92 -11.31 -10.33
C ASP A 136 -10.89 -10.35 -9.58
N TRP A 137 -10.49 -9.78 -8.45
CA TRP A 137 -11.29 -8.80 -7.71
C TRP A 137 -11.42 -7.46 -8.43
N TYR A 138 -10.48 -7.14 -9.32
CA TYR A 138 -10.52 -5.91 -10.09
C TYR A 138 -11.51 -6.03 -11.26
N GLU A 139 -12.34 -5.00 -11.43
CA GLU A 139 -13.27 -4.90 -12.55
C GLU A 139 -12.51 -4.86 -13.89
N GLU A 140 -13.16 -5.30 -14.95
CA GLU A 140 -12.61 -5.13 -16.30
C GLU A 140 -12.43 -3.64 -16.62
N GLY A 141 -11.27 -3.28 -17.15
CA GLY A 141 -10.91 -1.89 -17.44
C GLY A 141 -10.30 -1.11 -16.27
N ASP A 142 -10.24 -1.68 -15.06
CA ASP A 142 -9.51 -1.06 -13.94
C ASP A 142 -7.99 -1.17 -14.17
N THR A 143 -7.37 -0.08 -14.60
CA THR A 143 -5.94 -0.02 -14.94
C THR A 143 -5.02 -0.26 -13.74
N ARG A 144 -5.54 -0.19 -12.51
CA ARG A 144 -4.78 -0.51 -11.30
C ARG A 144 -4.43 -1.98 -11.18
N ARG A 145 -5.18 -2.87 -11.85
CA ARG A 145 -4.89 -4.30 -11.87
C ARG A 145 -3.48 -4.57 -12.40
N GLU A 146 -3.17 -4.04 -13.59
CA GLU A 146 -1.85 -4.17 -14.21
C GLU A 146 -0.77 -3.35 -13.49
N GLY A 147 -1.15 -2.28 -12.80
CA GLY A 147 -0.25 -1.49 -11.94
C GLY A 147 -0.03 -2.08 -10.54
N THR A 148 -0.74 -3.17 -10.20
CA THR A 148 -0.60 -3.87 -8.92
C THR A 148 0.00 -5.26 -9.11
N PHE A 149 -0.31 -5.94 -10.22
CA PHE A 149 0.08 -7.32 -10.48
C PHE A 149 0.81 -7.48 -11.81
N ILE A 150 1.67 -8.49 -11.85
CA ILE A 150 2.26 -9.02 -13.07
C ILE A 150 1.59 -10.37 -13.35
N ASP A 151 0.91 -10.49 -14.48
CA ASP A 151 0.57 -11.78 -15.05
C ASP A 151 1.82 -12.30 -15.78
N TYR A 152 2.47 -13.31 -15.22
CA TYR A 152 3.74 -13.81 -15.78
C TYR A 152 3.57 -14.45 -17.14
N ALA A 153 2.40 -14.98 -17.50
CA ALA A 153 2.16 -15.50 -18.83
C ALA A 153 2.08 -14.37 -19.88
N VAL A 154 1.40 -13.28 -19.54
CA VAL A 154 1.32 -12.08 -20.36
C VAL A 154 2.69 -11.42 -20.46
N GLU A 155 3.41 -11.31 -19.35
CA GLU A 155 4.73 -10.69 -19.33
C GLU A 155 5.75 -11.50 -20.13
N ALA A 156 5.73 -12.83 -20.04
CA ALA A 156 6.56 -13.70 -20.86
C ALA A 156 6.27 -13.51 -22.36
N GLN A 157 5.01 -13.30 -22.74
CA GLN A 157 4.68 -13.02 -24.14
C GLN A 157 5.27 -11.69 -24.62
N LYS A 158 5.19 -10.63 -23.81
CA LYS A 158 5.83 -9.35 -24.14
C LYS A 158 7.34 -9.47 -24.35
N VAL A 159 8.00 -10.29 -23.53
CA VAL A 159 9.44 -10.55 -23.65
C VAL A 159 9.77 -11.33 -24.92
N ARG A 160 8.95 -12.35 -25.28
CA ARG A 160 9.09 -13.07 -26.55
C ARG A 160 8.88 -12.18 -27.76
N ASP A 161 7.94 -11.23 -27.69
CA ASP A 161 7.67 -10.27 -28.78
C ASP A 161 8.86 -9.33 -29.03
N LEU A 162 9.75 -9.16 -28.05
CA LEU A 162 11.04 -8.47 -28.19
C LEU A 162 12.14 -9.36 -28.79
N GLY A 163 11.85 -10.62 -29.09
CA GLY A 163 12.79 -11.57 -29.71
C GLY A 163 13.61 -12.40 -28.71
N TYR A 164 13.29 -12.36 -27.42
CA TYR A 164 13.96 -13.19 -26.42
C TYR A 164 13.23 -14.53 -26.24
N GLU A 165 14.01 -15.58 -25.96
CA GLU A 165 13.45 -16.82 -25.43
C GLU A 165 13.30 -16.69 -23.91
N VAL A 166 12.08 -16.83 -23.40
CA VAL A 166 11.79 -16.76 -21.96
C VAL A 166 10.65 -17.68 -21.58
N ASP A 167 10.83 -18.32 -20.43
CA ASP A 167 9.78 -18.95 -19.66
C ASP A 167 9.93 -18.49 -18.20
N PHE A 168 8.97 -17.70 -17.73
CA PHE A 168 8.92 -17.31 -16.32
C PHE A 168 8.41 -18.51 -15.49
N HIS A 169 9.26 -19.52 -15.39
CA HIS A 169 9.01 -20.65 -14.54
C HIS A 169 9.24 -20.24 -13.09
N VAL A 170 8.15 -20.18 -12.33
CA VAL A 170 8.23 -19.96 -10.89
C VAL A 170 8.29 -21.33 -10.22
N ASP A 171 9.29 -21.52 -9.38
CA ASP A 171 9.58 -22.78 -8.69
C ASP A 171 8.33 -23.32 -7.96
N ASP A 172 7.90 -24.54 -8.30
CA ASP A 172 6.69 -25.21 -7.79
C ASP A 172 6.62 -25.35 -6.27
N ASN A 173 7.75 -25.13 -5.58
CA ASN A 173 7.83 -25.11 -4.13
C ASN A 173 7.35 -23.80 -3.47
N GLN A 174 6.89 -22.82 -4.24
CA GLN A 174 6.39 -21.58 -3.68
C GLN A 174 4.96 -21.73 -3.20
N MET A 175 4.71 -21.21 -2.00
CA MET A 175 3.41 -21.29 -1.35
C MET A 175 2.29 -20.73 -2.27
N SER A 176 1.57 -21.61 -2.93
CA SER A 176 0.35 -21.31 -3.68
C SER A 176 0.54 -20.27 -4.80
N PHE A 177 1.48 -20.51 -5.69
CA PHE A 177 1.67 -19.69 -6.88
C PHE A 177 0.52 -19.88 -7.87
N ASP A 178 -0.15 -18.80 -8.22
CA ASP A 178 -1.32 -18.79 -9.13
C ASP A 178 -0.99 -18.12 -10.50
N GLY A 179 0.28 -17.95 -10.83
CA GLY A 179 0.73 -17.33 -12.10
C GLY A 179 0.91 -15.81 -12.05
N PHE A 180 0.76 -15.20 -10.89
CA PHE A 180 0.83 -13.75 -10.74
C PHE A 180 1.94 -13.32 -9.78
N GLY A 181 2.56 -12.18 -10.07
CA GLY A 181 3.52 -11.48 -9.24
C GLY A 181 3.01 -10.13 -8.75
N ASN A 182 3.68 -9.59 -7.75
CA ASN A 182 3.46 -8.23 -7.29
C ASN A 182 4.16 -7.26 -8.26
N TYR A 183 3.45 -6.29 -8.82
CA TYR A 183 4.06 -5.25 -9.65
C TYR A 183 4.66 -4.13 -8.82
N LYS A 184 3.98 -3.68 -7.77
CA LYS A 184 4.34 -2.48 -6.99
C LYS A 184 5.76 -2.55 -6.42
N TYR A 185 6.11 -3.69 -5.84
CA TYR A 185 7.42 -3.92 -5.22
C TYR A 185 8.12 -5.14 -5.81
N HIS A 186 7.95 -5.40 -7.10
CA HIS A 186 8.72 -6.43 -7.78
C HIS A 186 10.20 -6.04 -7.85
N ALA A 187 11.07 -7.03 -7.69
CA ALA A 187 12.48 -6.88 -7.97
C ALA A 187 12.69 -6.47 -9.43
N ARG A 188 13.46 -5.42 -9.66
CA ARG A 188 13.80 -4.93 -11.00
C ARG A 188 15.30 -4.81 -11.13
N LYS A 189 15.79 -5.16 -12.33
CA LYS A 189 17.20 -4.95 -12.66
C LYS A 189 17.52 -3.46 -12.58
N GLY A 190 18.72 -3.13 -12.11
CA GLY A 190 19.15 -1.74 -11.92
C GLY A 190 18.73 -1.10 -10.60
N TYR A 191 17.83 -1.74 -9.81
CA TYR A 191 17.41 -1.22 -8.51
C TYR A 191 18.28 -1.72 -7.34
N THR A 192 19.25 -2.55 -7.64
CA THR A 192 20.31 -2.98 -6.73
C THR A 192 21.60 -3.24 -7.49
N SER A 193 22.72 -2.98 -6.86
CA SER A 193 24.06 -3.39 -7.32
C SER A 193 24.48 -4.76 -6.77
N ALA A 194 23.69 -5.34 -5.85
CA ALA A 194 23.97 -6.63 -5.26
C ALA A 194 23.74 -7.78 -6.27
N THR A 195 24.63 -8.78 -6.20
CA THR A 195 24.49 -10.02 -7.00
C THR A 195 23.49 -11.00 -6.39
N SER A 196 23.02 -10.76 -5.18
CA SER A 196 22.17 -11.65 -4.36
C SER A 196 20.81 -11.05 -4.09
N TYR A 197 20.04 -10.63 -5.05
CA TYR A 197 18.61 -10.23 -4.94
C TYR A 197 18.19 -9.58 -3.59
N LEU A 198 19.06 -8.80 -2.98
CA LEU A 198 18.90 -8.07 -1.73
C LEU A 198 19.23 -6.60 -1.95
N ASN A 199 18.91 -5.78 -0.95
CA ASN A 199 19.42 -4.42 -0.88
C ASN A 199 18.99 -3.50 -2.03
N TYR A 200 17.70 -3.53 -2.33
CA TYR A 200 17.12 -2.63 -3.34
C TYR A 200 17.08 -1.19 -2.82
N ASN A 201 17.13 -0.25 -3.71
CA ASN A 201 17.17 1.19 -3.42
C ASN A 201 15.84 1.91 -3.69
N ASN A 202 14.82 1.22 -4.18
CA ASN A 202 13.51 1.83 -4.41
C ASN A 202 12.80 2.14 -3.08
N ASN A 203 12.22 3.32 -2.98
CA ASN A 203 11.53 3.79 -1.79
C ASN A 203 10.24 3.01 -1.53
N PHE A 204 9.85 2.93 -0.25
CA PHE A 204 8.52 2.48 0.14
C PHE A 204 7.56 3.68 0.25
N ARG A 205 6.47 3.68 -0.55
CA ARG A 205 5.43 4.72 -0.57
C ARG A 205 4.53 4.54 0.65
N PHE A 206 4.87 5.23 1.75
CA PHE A 206 4.17 5.05 3.02
C PHE A 206 2.83 5.78 3.08
N LEU A 207 2.79 7.04 2.63
CA LEU A 207 1.56 7.84 2.56
C LEU A 207 1.44 8.49 1.17
N ARG A 208 0.30 8.30 0.54
CA ARG A 208 -0.02 8.84 -0.78
C ARG A 208 -1.27 9.71 -0.74
N PHE A 209 -1.41 10.62 -1.68
CA PHE A 209 -2.57 11.48 -1.78
C PHE A 209 -3.90 10.71 -1.97
N ALA A 210 -3.86 9.54 -2.62
CA ALA A 210 -5.00 8.63 -2.69
C ALA A 210 -5.52 8.24 -1.28
N ASP A 211 -4.63 8.05 -0.30
CA ASP A 211 -5.03 7.75 1.08
C ASP A 211 -5.78 8.94 1.71
N VAL A 212 -5.33 10.18 1.46
CA VAL A 212 -6.01 11.41 1.92
C VAL A 212 -7.41 11.52 1.34
N LEU A 213 -7.57 11.24 0.04
CA LEU A 213 -8.88 11.28 -0.62
C LEU A 213 -9.85 10.25 -0.03
N LEU A 214 -9.39 9.01 0.15
CA LEU A 214 -10.23 7.93 0.67
C LEU A 214 -10.48 8.05 2.18
N LEU A 215 -9.51 8.53 2.98
CA LEU A 215 -9.73 8.85 4.38
C LEU A 215 -10.70 10.03 4.54
N GLY A 216 -10.56 11.06 3.69
CA GLY A 216 -11.48 12.19 3.67
C GLY A 216 -12.91 11.77 3.36
N THR A 217 -13.10 10.93 2.34
CA THR A 217 -14.43 10.38 1.99
C THR A 217 -15.00 9.53 3.12
N GLU A 218 -14.19 8.67 3.74
CA GLU A 218 -14.63 7.86 4.88
C GLU A 218 -15.05 8.71 6.07
N LEU A 219 -14.23 9.71 6.42
CA LEU A 219 -14.54 10.64 7.52
C LEU A 219 -15.80 11.45 7.25
N ASP A 220 -16.01 11.86 6.00
CA ASP A 220 -17.24 12.55 5.58
C ASP A 220 -18.48 11.67 5.82
N ILE A 221 -18.44 10.41 5.39
CA ILE A 221 -19.53 9.45 5.63
C ILE A 221 -19.74 9.19 7.12
N ARG A 222 -18.65 9.02 7.88
CA ARG A 222 -18.74 8.73 9.32
C ARG A 222 -19.29 9.90 10.11
N ALA A 223 -18.88 11.12 9.79
CA ALA A 223 -19.32 12.33 10.50
C ALA A 223 -20.75 12.75 10.14
N ASN A 224 -21.18 12.55 8.89
CA ASN A 224 -22.47 13.05 8.39
C ASN A 224 -23.55 11.97 8.26
N GLY A 225 -23.19 10.69 8.37
CA GLY A 225 -24.13 9.56 8.20
C GLY A 225 -24.37 9.15 6.73
N THR A 226 -23.88 9.91 5.77
CA THR A 226 -23.88 9.62 4.33
C THR A 226 -22.77 10.44 3.67
N ALA A 227 -22.39 10.13 2.43
CA ALA A 227 -21.43 10.93 1.70
C ALA A 227 -22.06 12.27 1.28
N SER A 228 -21.33 13.36 1.49
CA SER A 228 -21.65 14.66 0.90
C SER A 228 -21.20 14.70 -0.58
N ALA A 229 -21.62 15.74 -1.31
CA ALA A 229 -21.13 15.99 -2.66
C ALA A 229 -19.60 16.17 -2.72
N GLU A 230 -19.01 16.71 -1.65
CA GLU A 230 -17.56 16.90 -1.53
C GLU A 230 -16.85 15.54 -1.37
N GLY A 231 -17.30 14.68 -0.44
CA GLY A 231 -16.77 13.33 -0.26
C GLY A 231 -16.93 12.48 -1.52
N GLN A 232 -18.09 12.56 -2.19
CA GLN A 232 -18.31 11.92 -3.50
C GLN A 232 -17.28 12.41 -4.52
N GLY A 233 -16.99 13.70 -4.57
CA GLY A 233 -16.01 14.26 -5.49
C GLY A 233 -14.59 13.71 -5.25
N TRP A 234 -14.19 13.51 -4.01
CA TRP A 234 -12.88 12.91 -3.69
C TRP A 234 -12.80 11.43 -4.11
N TYR A 235 -13.84 10.67 -3.83
CA TYR A 235 -13.95 9.26 -4.27
C TYR A 235 -13.93 9.15 -5.79
N SER A 236 -14.67 10.01 -6.48
CA SER A 236 -14.75 10.01 -7.95
C SER A 236 -13.39 10.22 -8.61
N ARG A 237 -12.47 10.99 -8.00
CA ARG A 237 -11.10 11.17 -8.53
C ARG A 237 -10.33 9.86 -8.58
N ILE A 238 -10.48 8.99 -7.58
CA ILE A 238 -9.85 7.66 -7.53
C ILE A 238 -10.39 6.77 -8.66
N ARG A 239 -11.72 6.70 -8.78
CA ARG A 239 -12.38 5.87 -9.80
C ARG A 239 -12.07 6.37 -11.21
N LYS A 240 -12.10 7.69 -11.41
CA LYS A 240 -11.76 8.28 -12.70
C LYS A 240 -10.32 8.00 -13.12
N ARG A 241 -9.36 8.02 -12.21
CA ARG A 241 -7.99 7.61 -12.50
C ARG A 241 -7.92 6.13 -12.90
N ALA A 242 -8.68 5.27 -12.22
CA ALA A 242 -8.70 3.83 -12.46
C ALA A 242 -9.29 3.45 -13.82
N PHE A 243 -10.33 4.14 -14.29
CA PHE A 243 -11.08 3.79 -15.51
C PHE A 243 -10.96 4.80 -16.66
N GLY A 244 -10.40 5.97 -16.41
CA GLY A 244 -10.30 7.05 -17.40
C GLY A 244 -11.59 7.85 -17.59
N ASP A 245 -12.72 7.43 -16.99
CA ASP A 245 -14.02 8.07 -17.09
C ASP A 245 -14.79 8.06 -15.75
N ASP A 246 -15.99 8.63 -15.76
CA ASP A 246 -16.86 8.71 -14.58
C ASP A 246 -17.96 7.60 -14.53
N ASN A 247 -18.05 6.72 -15.53
CA ASN A 247 -19.16 5.75 -15.68
C ASN A 247 -19.06 4.60 -14.65
N HIS A 248 -17.88 4.33 -14.14
CA HIS A 248 -17.61 3.26 -13.17
C HIS A 248 -17.64 3.74 -11.71
N THR A 249 -18.23 4.91 -11.45
CA THR A 249 -18.22 5.53 -10.12
C THR A 249 -19.57 5.39 -9.44
N PRO A 250 -19.71 4.53 -8.40
CA PRO A 250 -20.91 4.47 -7.58
C PRO A 250 -21.27 5.82 -6.95
N ASP A 251 -22.55 6.13 -6.87
CA ASP A 251 -23.05 7.34 -6.24
C ASP A 251 -23.27 7.12 -4.73
N LEU A 252 -22.24 7.43 -3.95
CA LEU A 252 -22.26 7.28 -2.49
C LEU A 252 -23.29 8.16 -1.79
N THR A 253 -23.71 9.26 -2.44
CA THR A 253 -24.68 10.22 -1.85
C THR A 253 -26.09 9.62 -1.75
N LYS A 254 -26.35 8.53 -2.48
CA LYS A 254 -27.63 7.80 -2.47
C LYS A 254 -27.63 6.56 -1.57
N MET A 255 -26.48 6.26 -0.98
CA MET A 255 -26.30 5.08 -0.12
C MET A 255 -26.50 5.44 1.35
N ASN A 256 -26.94 4.49 2.15
CA ASN A 256 -26.87 4.64 3.58
C ASN A 256 -25.40 4.56 4.07
N LYS A 257 -25.17 4.91 5.35
CA LYS A 257 -23.82 4.96 5.95
C LYS A 257 -23.04 3.66 5.75
N GLN A 258 -23.68 2.51 6.00
CA GLN A 258 -22.98 1.23 5.94
C GLN A 258 -22.65 0.84 4.50
N GLU A 259 -23.60 0.99 3.57
CA GLU A 259 -23.37 0.74 2.14
C GLU A 259 -22.21 1.58 1.60
N ALA A 260 -22.19 2.89 1.90
CA ALA A 260 -21.12 3.77 1.46
C ALA A 260 -19.77 3.41 2.09
N LEU A 261 -19.74 3.03 3.38
CA LEU A 261 -18.51 2.57 4.04
C LEU A 261 -18.00 1.25 3.46
N ASP A 262 -18.89 0.33 3.07
CA ASP A 262 -18.50 -0.95 2.43
C ASP A 262 -17.88 -0.70 1.05
N VAL A 263 -18.39 0.27 0.30
CA VAL A 263 -17.77 0.70 -0.97
C VAL A 263 -16.36 1.25 -0.71
N ILE A 264 -16.20 2.14 0.27
CA ILE A 264 -14.86 2.70 0.59
C ILE A 264 -13.90 1.63 1.10
N PHE A 265 -14.37 0.68 1.91
CA PHE A 265 -13.56 -0.45 2.36
C PHE A 265 -13.03 -1.30 1.19
N ASN A 266 -13.87 -1.58 0.20
CA ASN A 266 -13.49 -2.31 -0.99
C ASN A 266 -12.54 -1.49 -1.87
N GLU A 267 -12.85 -0.22 -2.11
CA GLU A 267 -12.01 0.69 -2.89
C GLU A 267 -10.59 0.82 -2.30
N ARG A 268 -10.49 0.93 -0.96
CA ARG A 268 -9.20 0.94 -0.28
C ARG A 268 -8.43 -0.37 -0.48
N GLY A 269 -9.14 -1.50 -0.53
CA GLY A 269 -8.55 -2.80 -0.81
C GLY A 269 -7.93 -2.89 -2.21
N LEU A 270 -8.62 -2.34 -3.22
CA LEU A 270 -8.13 -2.28 -4.61
C LEU A 270 -6.98 -1.27 -4.75
N GLU A 271 -7.13 -0.09 -4.19
CA GLU A 271 -6.14 0.99 -4.29
C GLU A 271 -4.82 0.65 -3.58
N PHE A 272 -4.91 0.08 -2.37
CA PHE A 272 -3.76 -0.13 -1.49
C PHE A 272 -3.34 -1.60 -1.36
N ALA A 273 -3.74 -2.47 -2.30
CA ALA A 273 -3.23 -3.84 -2.32
C ALA A 273 -1.69 -3.84 -2.30
N TYR A 274 -1.09 -4.66 -1.42
CA TYR A 274 0.37 -4.76 -1.19
C TYR A 274 1.07 -3.50 -0.62
N GLU A 275 0.31 -2.53 -0.08
CA GLU A 275 0.86 -1.36 0.60
C GLU A 275 0.70 -1.41 2.13
N LEU A 276 0.44 -2.58 2.70
CA LEU A 276 0.33 -2.85 4.13
C LEU A 276 -0.85 -2.17 4.85
N HIS A 277 -1.86 -1.67 4.12
CA HIS A 277 -3.05 -1.03 4.70
C HIS A 277 -4.12 -2.02 5.15
N ARG A 278 -4.28 -3.17 4.45
CA ARG A 278 -5.46 -4.04 4.55
C ARG A 278 -5.75 -4.53 5.96
N TRP A 279 -4.73 -4.92 6.73
CA TRP A 279 -4.94 -5.40 8.10
C TRP A 279 -5.60 -4.34 8.98
N ILE A 280 -5.10 -3.12 8.94
CA ILE A 280 -5.66 -1.99 9.72
C ILE A 280 -7.08 -1.68 9.26
N ASP A 281 -7.35 -1.71 7.95
CA ASP A 281 -8.69 -1.50 7.41
C ASP A 281 -9.67 -2.59 7.86
N LEU A 282 -9.28 -3.87 7.84
CA LEU A 282 -10.09 -4.97 8.38
C LEU A 282 -10.50 -4.71 9.84
N MET A 283 -9.55 -4.23 10.67
CA MET A 283 -9.81 -3.96 12.09
C MET A 283 -10.76 -2.79 12.29
N ARG A 284 -10.53 -1.66 11.62
CA ARG A 284 -11.29 -0.43 11.84
C ARG A 284 -12.68 -0.43 11.17
N PHE A 285 -12.88 -1.25 10.15
CA PHE A 285 -14.19 -1.47 9.50
C PHE A 285 -14.97 -2.67 10.08
N ASP A 286 -14.44 -3.36 11.09
CA ASP A 286 -15.02 -4.59 11.67
C ASP A 286 -15.22 -5.74 10.69
N LYS A 287 -14.35 -5.85 9.68
CA LYS A 287 -14.43 -6.88 8.64
C LYS A 287 -13.61 -8.13 8.93
N GLY A 288 -12.96 -8.20 10.10
CA GLY A 288 -12.08 -9.33 10.46
C GLY A 288 -12.81 -10.67 10.46
N ALA A 289 -13.97 -10.76 11.12
CA ALA A 289 -14.76 -11.99 11.18
C ALA A 289 -15.34 -12.37 9.81
N GLU A 290 -15.83 -11.39 9.04
CA GLU A 290 -16.43 -11.61 7.71
C GLU A 290 -15.39 -12.16 6.71
N ILE A 291 -14.20 -11.57 6.67
CA ILE A 291 -13.19 -11.87 5.64
C ILE A 291 -12.23 -12.99 6.07
N LEU A 292 -11.93 -13.11 7.35
CA LEU A 292 -10.93 -14.04 7.88
C LEU A 292 -11.51 -15.13 8.78
N GLY A 293 -12.84 -15.20 8.97
CA GLY A 293 -13.49 -16.17 9.86
C GLY A 293 -13.12 -17.61 9.55
N GLU A 294 -13.19 -18.00 8.27
CA GLU A 294 -12.79 -19.35 7.81
C GLU A 294 -11.29 -19.64 7.97
N LYS A 295 -10.47 -18.59 8.14
CA LYS A 295 -9.02 -18.69 8.39
C LYS A 295 -8.67 -18.67 9.87
N GLY A 296 -9.67 -18.80 10.74
CA GLY A 296 -9.48 -18.88 12.20
C GLY A 296 -9.43 -17.53 12.89
N TRP A 297 -10.00 -16.49 12.31
CA TRP A 297 -10.13 -15.20 12.95
C TRP A 297 -10.89 -15.30 14.28
N THR A 298 -10.39 -14.61 15.31
CA THR A 298 -11.08 -14.33 16.57
C THR A 298 -10.80 -12.89 16.98
N GLU A 299 -11.66 -12.30 17.83
CA GLU A 299 -11.54 -10.89 18.26
C GLU A 299 -10.21 -10.54 18.92
N LYS A 300 -9.49 -11.50 19.47
CA LYS A 300 -8.14 -11.25 20.02
C LYS A 300 -7.16 -10.71 18.98
N TYR A 301 -7.34 -11.05 17.69
CA TYR A 301 -6.46 -10.60 16.61
C TYR A 301 -6.68 -9.13 16.21
N ARG A 302 -7.67 -8.46 16.80
CA ARG A 302 -7.81 -7.00 16.67
C ARG A 302 -6.56 -6.27 17.19
N TYR A 303 -5.94 -6.81 18.22
CA TYR A 303 -4.72 -6.28 18.80
C TYR A 303 -3.62 -7.35 18.77
N MET A 304 -2.39 -6.93 18.47
CA MET A 304 -1.25 -7.82 18.58
C MET A 304 -0.95 -8.13 20.04
N PRO A 305 -0.40 -9.33 20.36
CA PRO A 305 0.06 -9.61 21.71
C PRO A 305 1.22 -8.69 22.08
N ILE A 306 1.25 -8.25 23.34
CA ILE A 306 2.41 -7.57 23.89
C ILE A 306 3.46 -8.62 24.21
N SER A 307 4.72 -8.36 23.90
CA SER A 307 5.80 -9.33 24.13
C SER A 307 5.93 -9.60 25.63
N GLN A 308 6.33 -10.82 25.99
CA GLN A 308 6.54 -11.17 27.41
C GLN A 308 7.63 -10.30 28.02
N MET A 309 8.66 -9.96 27.28
CA MET A 309 9.74 -9.07 27.71
C MET A 309 9.22 -7.70 28.12
N ASP A 310 8.35 -7.08 27.29
CA ASP A 310 7.76 -5.78 27.62
C ASP A 310 6.86 -5.84 28.85
N LEU A 311 6.10 -6.94 29.03
CA LEU A 311 5.27 -7.17 30.20
C LEU A 311 6.10 -7.30 31.48
N ASP A 312 7.21 -8.02 31.40
CA ASP A 312 8.12 -8.23 32.54
C ASP A 312 8.86 -6.93 32.92
N GLU A 313 9.33 -6.17 31.92
CA GLU A 313 9.98 -4.88 32.14
C GLU A 313 9.03 -3.81 32.70
N ALA A 314 7.75 -3.91 32.38
CA ALA A 314 6.74 -2.97 32.88
C ALA A 314 6.38 -3.15 34.36
N ASP A 315 6.89 -4.18 35.04
CA ASP A 315 6.70 -4.46 36.46
C ASP A 315 5.25 -4.32 36.95
N GLY A 316 4.32 -4.91 36.17
CA GLY A 316 2.89 -4.89 36.46
C GLY A 316 2.12 -3.64 36.01
N ASN A 317 2.80 -2.63 35.47
CA ASN A 317 2.16 -1.42 34.90
C ASN A 317 1.55 -1.63 33.51
N LEU A 318 1.82 -2.78 32.88
CA LEU A 318 1.29 -3.14 31.58
C LEU A 318 0.54 -4.48 31.67
N THR A 319 -0.62 -4.55 31.07
CA THR A 319 -1.41 -5.78 31.00
C THR A 319 -1.53 -6.26 29.55
N GLN A 320 -1.57 -7.56 29.36
CA GLN A 320 -1.71 -8.18 28.05
C GLN A 320 -3.03 -7.76 27.38
N ASN A 321 -2.99 -7.65 26.05
CA ASN A 321 -4.18 -7.37 25.26
C ASN A 321 -5.26 -8.46 25.42
N PRO A 322 -6.56 -8.11 25.33
CA PRO A 322 -7.65 -9.05 25.51
C PRO A 322 -7.54 -10.30 24.62
N GLY A 323 -7.78 -11.47 25.23
CA GLY A 323 -7.76 -12.75 24.52
C GLY A 323 -6.37 -13.39 24.33
N TRP A 324 -5.30 -12.71 24.72
CA TRP A 324 -3.95 -13.26 24.77
C TRP A 324 -3.58 -13.69 26.20
N SER A 325 -2.93 -14.85 26.33
CA SER A 325 -2.39 -15.29 27.62
C SER A 325 -1.10 -14.55 27.98
N LYS A 326 -0.88 -14.41 29.28
CA LYS A 326 0.42 -13.99 29.80
C LYS A 326 1.45 -15.08 29.54
#